data_23596c323380d59d5cb718ca0751ce8d
#
_entry.id   23596c323380d59d5cb718ca0751ce8d
#
_cell.length_a   1.000
_cell.length_b   1.000
_cell.length_c   1.000
_cell.angle_alpha   90.00
_cell.angle_beta   90.00
_cell.angle_gamma   90.00
#
_symmetry.space_group_name_H-M   'P 1'
#
loop_
_entity.id
_entity.type
_entity.pdbx_description
1 polymer ?
#
loop_
_entity_poly.entity_id
_entity_poly.type
_entity_poly.pdbx_seq_one_letter_code
_entity_poly.pdbx_strand_id
1 'polypeptide(L)'
;LKQIEPVGPAGEAILDYSLFDAHRAGFETVVFIIKHAIEDAFKSTVGARAEKAGLNVRYAYQELDILPEGFTVPEGRIKPWGTAHAILSAADAIDAPFAVINADDYYGRTCFELIYNYLSAGHTGPKYPWVMVGYLLGNTVSTNGSVSRGVCVTDADGNLDTVTERTRIEPYDSGIHYTEDGGETWVDLPADTVVSMNMW
;
A
#
# COMPACT_ATOMS: atom_id res chain seq x y z
N LEU A 1 -3.64 -17.45 3.37
CA LEU A 1 -3.74 -15.98 3.49
C LEU A 1 -2.42 -15.37 3.04
N LYS A 2 -2.38 -14.67 1.90
CA LYS A 2 -1.16 -14.08 1.33
C LYS A 2 -0.40 -13.20 2.32
N GLN A 3 -1.10 -12.46 3.18
CA GLN A 3 -0.53 -11.50 4.14
C GLN A 3 0.29 -12.15 5.27
N ILE A 4 0.11 -13.44 5.51
CA ILE A 4 0.84 -14.19 6.55
C ILE A 4 1.64 -15.35 5.97
N GLU A 5 1.72 -15.47 4.65
CA GLU A 5 2.50 -16.50 3.96
C GLU A 5 4.00 -16.29 4.23
N PRO A 6 4.71 -17.29 4.74
CA PRO A 6 6.14 -17.18 4.98
C PRO A 6 6.92 -17.04 3.66
N VAL A 7 7.75 -16.02 3.56
CA VAL A 7 8.67 -15.78 2.43
C VAL A 7 10.13 -15.71 2.87
N GLY A 8 10.36 -15.39 4.12
CA GLY A 8 11.69 -15.29 4.70
C GLY A 8 12.18 -16.60 5.31
N PRO A 9 13.52 -16.72 5.54
CA PRO A 9 14.15 -17.96 6.03
C PRO A 9 13.77 -18.36 7.46
N ALA A 10 13.28 -17.42 8.28
CA ALA A 10 12.82 -17.68 9.64
C ALA A 10 11.27 -17.59 9.76
N GLY A 11 10.57 -17.61 8.64
CA GLY A 11 9.10 -17.60 8.57
C GLY A 11 8.49 -16.20 8.52
N GLU A 12 9.27 -15.19 8.16
CA GLU A 12 8.80 -13.83 7.97
C GLU A 12 7.88 -13.74 6.76
N ALA A 13 6.76 -13.03 6.90
CA ALA A 13 5.91 -12.60 5.80
C ALA A 13 6.49 -11.32 5.14
N ILE A 14 6.02 -10.96 3.94
CA ILE A 14 6.40 -9.70 3.27
C ILE A 14 6.15 -8.50 4.20
N LEU A 15 5.05 -8.51 4.91
CA LEU A 15 4.67 -7.45 5.84
C LEU A 15 5.69 -7.25 6.98
N ASP A 16 6.35 -8.30 7.45
CA ASP A 16 7.36 -8.19 8.51
C ASP A 16 8.55 -7.32 8.06
N TYR A 17 8.96 -7.40 6.80
CA TYR A 17 10.02 -6.54 6.24
C TYR A 17 9.56 -5.08 6.16
N SER A 18 8.31 -4.83 5.74
CA SER A 18 7.76 -3.47 5.73
C SER A 18 7.66 -2.88 7.13
N LEU A 19 7.24 -3.65 8.12
CA LEU A 19 7.18 -3.23 9.53
C LEU A 19 8.56 -2.94 10.10
N PHE A 20 9.56 -3.78 9.79
CA PHE A 20 10.95 -3.55 10.19
C PHE A 20 11.50 -2.22 9.63
N ASP A 21 11.27 -1.97 8.33
CA ASP A 21 11.73 -0.75 7.68
C ASP A 21 10.98 0.50 8.17
N ALA A 22 9.67 0.39 8.42
CA ALA A 22 8.86 1.45 9.01
C ALA A 22 9.32 1.80 10.42
N HIS A 23 9.53 0.79 11.30
CA HIS A 23 10.00 0.99 12.65
C HIS A 23 11.37 1.66 12.68
N ARG A 24 12.28 1.21 11.81
CA ARG A 24 13.61 1.82 11.67
C ARG A 24 13.57 3.26 11.17
N ALA A 25 12.59 3.62 10.33
CA ALA A 25 12.37 4.99 9.86
C ALA A 25 11.81 5.93 10.94
N GLY A 26 11.27 5.38 12.03
CA GLY A 26 10.73 6.15 13.16
C GLY A 26 9.23 5.96 13.42
N PHE A 27 8.53 5.13 12.65
CA PHE A 27 7.15 4.78 12.97
C PHE A 27 7.11 3.90 14.22
N GLU A 28 6.31 4.29 15.21
CA GLU A 28 6.20 3.59 16.49
C GLU A 28 4.90 2.77 16.60
N THR A 29 3.88 3.14 15.85
CA THR A 29 2.56 2.49 15.89
C THR A 29 2.20 1.91 14.54
N VAL A 30 1.65 0.70 14.54
CA VAL A 30 1.02 0.07 13.38
C VAL A 30 -0.46 -0.19 13.67
N VAL A 31 -1.32 0.16 12.71
CA VAL A 31 -2.74 -0.18 12.75
C VAL A 31 -3.00 -1.22 11.66
N PHE A 32 -3.29 -2.44 12.06
CA PHE A 32 -3.65 -3.51 11.13
C PHE A 32 -5.16 -3.47 10.83
N ILE A 33 -5.49 -3.28 9.57
CA ILE A 33 -6.88 -3.33 9.10
C ILE A 33 -7.14 -4.75 8.60
N ILE A 34 -7.89 -5.52 9.37
CA ILE A 34 -8.16 -6.93 9.12
C ILE A 34 -9.66 -7.21 9.13
N LYS A 35 -10.04 -8.48 8.90
CA LYS A 35 -11.38 -9.00 9.17
C LYS A 35 -11.37 -9.82 10.45
N HIS A 36 -12.46 -9.82 11.20
CA HIS A 36 -12.61 -10.69 12.38
C HIS A 36 -12.33 -12.16 12.07
N ALA A 37 -12.69 -12.64 10.88
CA ALA A 37 -12.47 -14.02 10.46
C ALA A 37 -10.99 -14.49 10.47
N ILE A 38 -10.02 -13.57 10.47
CA ILE A 38 -8.59 -13.89 10.49
C ILE A 38 -7.86 -13.39 11.74
N GLU A 39 -8.59 -12.83 12.68
CA GLU A 39 -8.03 -12.11 13.84
C GLU A 39 -7.05 -12.94 14.65
N ASP A 40 -7.47 -14.13 15.10
CA ASP A 40 -6.62 -14.99 15.96
C ASP A 40 -5.34 -15.43 15.25
N ALA A 41 -5.47 -15.86 14.00
CA ALA A 41 -4.33 -16.27 13.18
C ALA A 41 -3.37 -15.11 12.92
N PHE A 42 -3.89 -13.91 12.66
CA PHE A 42 -3.08 -12.72 12.39
C PHE A 42 -2.39 -12.22 13.68
N LYS A 43 -3.12 -12.13 14.78
CA LYS A 43 -2.58 -11.70 16.09
C LYS A 43 -1.48 -12.63 16.58
N SER A 44 -1.67 -13.95 16.46
CA SER A 44 -0.68 -14.95 16.92
C SER A 44 0.56 -15.06 16.02
N THR A 45 0.56 -14.44 14.85
CA THR A 45 1.67 -14.48 13.87
C THR A 45 2.29 -13.10 13.67
N VAL A 46 1.83 -12.36 12.68
CA VAL A 46 2.38 -11.02 12.33
C VAL A 46 2.23 -10.04 13.49
N GLY A 47 1.06 -10.01 14.15
CA GLY A 47 0.83 -9.13 15.30
C GLY A 47 1.84 -9.37 16.43
N ALA A 48 2.00 -10.61 16.85
CA ALA A 48 2.96 -10.96 17.90
C ALA A 48 4.42 -10.65 17.54
N ARG A 49 4.79 -10.78 16.24
CA ARG A 49 6.13 -10.39 15.78
C ARG A 49 6.33 -8.88 15.80
N ALA A 50 5.32 -8.11 15.40
CA ALA A 50 5.34 -6.65 15.43
C ALA A 50 5.49 -6.11 16.87
N GLU A 51 4.73 -6.65 17.82
CA GLU A 51 4.83 -6.32 19.24
C GLU A 51 6.23 -6.66 19.80
N LYS A 52 6.73 -7.86 19.48
CA LYS A 52 8.09 -8.29 19.88
C LYS A 52 9.18 -7.39 19.30
N ALA A 53 8.96 -6.82 18.11
CA ALA A 53 9.86 -5.87 17.48
C ALA A 53 9.82 -4.46 18.11
N GLY A 54 8.89 -4.19 19.03
CA GLY A 54 8.77 -2.95 19.76
C GLY A 54 7.73 -1.96 19.20
N LEU A 55 6.92 -2.39 18.23
CA LEU A 55 5.83 -1.57 17.71
C LEU A 55 4.60 -1.58 18.64
N ASN A 56 3.94 -0.43 18.76
CA ASN A 56 2.60 -0.33 19.32
C ASN A 56 1.59 -0.86 18.31
N VAL A 57 0.94 -1.98 18.61
CA VAL A 57 0.02 -2.64 17.67
C VAL A 57 -1.42 -2.27 18.01
N ARG A 58 -2.16 -1.78 17.02
CA ARG A 58 -3.60 -1.54 17.07
C ARG A 58 -4.29 -2.32 15.97
N TYR A 59 -5.57 -2.63 16.14
CA TYR A 59 -6.37 -3.36 15.16
C TYR A 59 -7.62 -2.58 14.81
N ALA A 60 -7.96 -2.56 13.54
CA ALA A 60 -9.22 -2.06 13.01
C ALA A 60 -9.85 -3.14 12.12
N TYR A 61 -11.18 -3.13 12.00
CA TYR A 61 -11.89 -4.19 11.31
C TYR A 61 -12.68 -3.64 10.15
N GLN A 62 -12.34 -4.11 8.95
CA GLN A 62 -13.09 -3.82 7.74
C GLN A 62 -14.16 -4.89 7.51
N GLU A 63 -15.40 -4.59 7.87
CA GLU A 63 -16.55 -5.46 7.62
C GLU A 63 -17.51 -4.82 6.59
N LEU A 64 -18.32 -5.66 5.91
CA LEU A 64 -19.18 -5.19 4.82
C LEU A 64 -20.32 -4.30 5.29
N ASP A 65 -20.81 -4.53 6.49
CA ASP A 65 -21.95 -3.86 7.11
C ASP A 65 -21.57 -2.58 7.88
N ILE A 66 -20.30 -2.32 8.10
CA ILE A 66 -19.81 -1.08 8.70
C ILE A 66 -19.76 0.00 7.62
N LEU A 67 -20.88 0.69 7.44
CA LEU A 67 -21.05 1.72 6.42
C LEU A 67 -21.47 3.05 7.05
N PRO A 68 -21.15 4.19 6.40
CA PRO A 68 -21.70 5.48 6.79
C PRO A 68 -23.22 5.49 6.76
N GLU A 69 -23.82 6.38 7.55
CA GLU A 69 -25.26 6.54 7.60
C GLU A 69 -25.86 6.77 6.19
N GLY A 70 -26.98 6.11 5.90
CA GLY A 70 -27.68 6.20 4.61
C GLY A 70 -27.20 5.21 3.54
N PHE A 71 -26.17 4.40 3.83
CA PHE A 71 -25.70 3.36 2.91
C PHE A 71 -26.06 1.97 3.42
N THR A 72 -26.32 1.05 2.48
CA THR A 72 -26.61 -0.36 2.77
C THR A 72 -25.78 -1.27 1.89
N VAL A 73 -25.52 -2.48 2.37
CA VAL A 73 -24.80 -3.49 1.58
C VAL A 73 -25.70 -3.96 0.43
N PRO A 74 -25.29 -3.86 -0.83
CA PRO A 74 -26.03 -4.41 -1.96
C PRO A 74 -26.24 -5.91 -1.81
N GLU A 75 -27.40 -6.40 -2.25
CA GLU A 75 -27.72 -7.83 -2.23
C GLU A 75 -26.64 -8.65 -2.99
N GLY A 76 -26.20 -9.75 -2.39
CA GLY A 76 -25.19 -10.64 -2.97
C GLY A 76 -23.75 -10.13 -2.93
N ARG A 77 -23.46 -8.96 -2.34
CA ARG A 77 -22.08 -8.48 -2.21
C ARG A 77 -21.31 -9.30 -1.16
N ILE A 78 -20.22 -9.93 -1.60
CA ILE A 78 -19.29 -10.70 -0.74
C ILE A 78 -17.87 -10.09 -0.72
N LYS A 79 -17.52 -9.29 -1.76
CA LYS A 79 -16.22 -8.63 -1.84
C LYS A 79 -16.14 -7.47 -0.85
N PRO A 80 -14.99 -7.28 -0.16
CA PRO A 80 -14.79 -6.10 0.68
C PRO A 80 -14.90 -4.82 -0.13
N TRP A 81 -15.11 -3.71 0.57
CA TRP A 81 -15.03 -2.37 0.00
C TRP A 81 -13.57 -2.04 -0.32
N GLY A 82 -13.34 -0.97 -1.07
CA GLY A 82 -12.01 -0.54 -1.48
C GLY A 82 -11.16 0.03 -0.33
N THR A 83 -9.94 0.49 -0.68
CA THR A 83 -8.93 1.01 0.24
C THR A 83 -9.43 2.20 1.08
N ALA A 84 -10.20 3.12 0.48
CA ALA A 84 -10.77 4.26 1.21
C ALA A 84 -11.67 3.81 2.38
N HIS A 85 -12.49 2.79 2.20
CA HIS A 85 -13.30 2.23 3.27
C HIS A 85 -12.44 1.52 4.34
N ALA A 86 -11.38 0.83 3.94
CA ALA A 86 -10.44 0.23 4.88
C ALA A 86 -9.84 1.29 5.80
N ILE A 87 -9.37 2.42 5.24
CA ILE A 87 -8.81 3.53 6.02
C ILE A 87 -9.86 4.16 6.94
N LEU A 88 -11.08 4.36 6.42
CA LEU A 88 -12.20 4.88 7.24
C LEU A 88 -12.49 3.96 8.44
N SER A 89 -12.39 2.63 8.26
CA SER A 89 -12.57 1.67 9.35
C SER A 89 -11.51 1.79 10.45
N ALA A 90 -10.39 2.43 10.17
CA ALA A 90 -9.30 2.65 11.13
C ALA A 90 -9.33 4.05 11.78
N ALA A 91 -10.31 4.90 11.48
CA ALA A 91 -10.35 6.30 11.92
C ALA A 91 -10.18 6.46 13.43
N ASP A 92 -10.88 5.64 14.22
CA ASP A 92 -10.80 5.69 15.70
C ASP A 92 -9.49 5.15 16.28
N ALA A 93 -8.69 4.45 15.46
CA ALA A 93 -7.39 3.91 15.86
C ALA A 93 -6.22 4.82 15.47
N ILE A 94 -6.48 5.91 14.74
CA ILE A 94 -5.46 6.83 14.21
C ILE A 94 -5.61 8.18 14.89
N ASP A 95 -4.53 8.64 15.53
CA ASP A 95 -4.49 9.88 16.32
C ASP A 95 -3.31 10.80 15.92
N ALA A 96 -2.61 10.50 14.84
CA ALA A 96 -1.45 11.24 14.34
C ALA A 96 -1.36 11.17 12.80
N PRO A 97 -0.47 11.95 12.16
CA PRO A 97 -0.12 11.73 10.76
C PRO A 97 0.28 10.28 10.49
N PHE A 98 -0.19 9.71 9.41
CA PHE A 98 -0.03 8.28 9.12
C PHE A 98 0.29 8.01 7.66
N ALA A 99 0.94 6.88 7.40
CA ALA A 99 1.13 6.32 6.07
C ALA A 99 0.27 5.07 5.88
N VAL A 100 -0.13 4.81 4.65
CA VAL A 100 -0.90 3.61 4.26
C VAL A 100 -0.06 2.77 3.31
N ILE A 101 -0.02 1.46 3.56
CA ILE A 101 0.64 0.48 2.71
C ILE A 101 -0.24 -0.77 2.52
N ASN A 102 -0.02 -1.49 1.45
CA ASN A 102 -0.59 -2.82 1.27
C ASN A 102 0.23 -3.86 2.05
N ALA A 103 -0.44 -4.86 2.60
CA ALA A 103 0.21 -5.89 3.42
C ALA A 103 1.00 -6.93 2.61
N ASP A 104 0.79 -7.00 1.30
CA ASP A 104 1.39 -7.99 0.38
C ASP A 104 2.35 -7.38 -0.65
N ASP A 105 2.70 -6.11 -0.50
CA ASP A 105 3.70 -5.43 -1.31
C ASP A 105 5.01 -5.20 -0.54
N TYR A 106 6.14 -5.26 -1.26
CA TYR A 106 7.45 -4.90 -0.72
C TYR A 106 7.86 -3.51 -1.24
N TYR A 107 8.03 -2.59 -0.33
CA TYR A 107 8.25 -1.17 -0.64
C TYR A 107 9.71 -0.75 -0.68
N GLY A 108 10.59 -1.54 -0.09
CA GLY A 108 12.00 -1.19 0.08
C GLY A 108 12.24 -0.19 1.24
N ARG A 109 13.49 -0.09 1.60
CA ARG A 109 13.92 0.62 2.81
C ARG A 109 13.70 2.13 2.78
N THR A 110 14.10 2.75 1.66
CA THR A 110 14.21 4.22 1.56
C THR A 110 12.84 4.92 1.57
N CYS A 111 11.80 4.25 1.08
CA CYS A 111 10.47 4.84 0.99
C CYS A 111 9.88 5.17 2.36
N PHE A 112 10.12 4.35 3.38
CA PHE A 112 9.65 4.61 4.74
C PHE A 112 10.37 5.81 5.37
N GLU A 113 11.65 6.00 5.10
CA GLU A 113 12.41 7.19 5.53
C GLU A 113 11.86 8.47 4.86
N LEU A 114 11.56 8.39 3.55
CA LEU A 114 11.03 9.54 2.80
C LEU A 114 9.66 9.98 3.34
N ILE A 115 8.72 9.03 3.46
CA ILE A 115 7.36 9.36 3.91
C ILE A 115 7.34 9.79 5.39
N TYR A 116 8.15 9.16 6.25
CA TYR A 116 8.27 9.53 7.66
C TYR A 116 8.78 10.96 7.81
N ASN A 117 9.85 11.32 7.10
CA ASN A 117 10.42 12.67 7.13
C ASN A 117 9.40 13.72 6.68
N TYR A 118 8.62 13.42 5.64
CA TYR A 118 7.56 14.31 5.17
C TYR A 118 6.47 14.50 6.23
N LEU A 119 5.95 13.41 6.79
CA LEU A 119 4.88 13.45 7.80
C LEU A 119 5.33 14.15 9.09
N SER A 120 6.62 13.97 9.49
CA SER A 120 7.18 14.54 10.71
C SER A 120 7.56 16.03 10.58
N ALA A 121 7.66 16.57 9.37
CA ALA A 121 8.04 17.96 9.13
C ALA A 121 6.99 18.99 9.64
N GLY A 122 5.77 18.53 9.92
CA GLY A 122 4.68 19.40 10.36
C GLY A 122 4.25 20.36 9.24
N HIS A 123 3.13 20.09 8.62
CA HIS A 123 2.61 20.91 7.53
C HIS A 123 1.51 21.85 8.06
N THR A 124 1.69 23.14 7.84
CA THR A 124 0.68 24.15 8.16
C THR A 124 0.20 24.80 6.87
N GLY A 125 -1.11 24.85 6.64
CA GLY A 125 -1.66 25.48 5.44
C GLY A 125 -3.15 25.22 5.31
N PRO A 126 -3.81 25.87 4.33
CA PRO A 126 -5.25 25.74 4.12
C PRO A 126 -5.68 24.42 3.48
N LYS A 127 -4.74 23.61 3.00
CA LYS A 127 -5.00 22.31 2.34
C LYS A 127 -4.44 21.18 3.19
N TYR A 128 -5.09 20.02 3.13
CA TYR A 128 -4.56 18.79 3.70
C TYR A 128 -3.31 18.35 2.92
N PRO A 129 -2.15 18.19 3.58
CA PRO A 129 -0.92 17.79 2.92
C PRO A 129 -0.92 16.28 2.68
N TRP A 130 -1.30 15.87 1.49
CA TRP A 130 -1.19 14.48 1.05
C TRP A 130 0.16 14.24 0.40
N VAL A 131 0.73 13.07 0.63
CA VAL A 131 1.98 12.65 0.02
C VAL A 131 1.87 11.23 -0.50
N MET A 132 2.53 10.94 -1.59
CA MET A 132 2.67 9.59 -2.14
C MET A 132 4.14 9.35 -2.47
N VAL A 133 4.64 8.16 -2.19
CA VAL A 133 5.97 7.75 -2.64
C VAL A 133 5.86 7.26 -4.08
N GLY A 134 6.52 7.97 -5.00
CA GLY A 134 6.65 7.57 -6.40
C GLY A 134 7.83 6.61 -6.59
N TYR A 135 7.62 5.57 -7.39
CA TYR A 135 8.64 4.57 -7.74
C TYR A 135 8.98 4.69 -9.21
N LEU A 136 10.22 4.42 -9.58
CA LEU A 136 10.59 4.26 -10.99
C LEU A 136 10.09 2.91 -11.49
N LEU A 137 9.33 2.90 -12.58
CA LEU A 137 8.70 1.72 -13.15
C LEU A 137 9.68 0.55 -13.32
N GLY A 138 10.88 0.83 -13.84
CA GLY A 138 11.91 -0.18 -14.05
C GLY A 138 12.32 -0.96 -12.80
N ASN A 139 12.13 -0.39 -11.61
CA ASN A 139 12.40 -1.03 -10.32
C ASN A 139 11.21 -1.84 -9.78
N THR A 140 10.08 -1.82 -10.47
CA THR A 140 8.81 -2.45 -9.99
C THR A 140 8.28 -3.55 -10.90
N VAL A 141 8.98 -3.88 -11.96
CA VAL A 141 8.65 -4.95 -12.89
C VAL A 141 9.60 -6.14 -12.74
N SER A 142 9.16 -7.31 -13.14
CA SER A 142 9.98 -8.51 -13.18
C SER A 142 9.58 -9.41 -14.34
N THR A 143 10.46 -10.32 -14.74
CA THR A 143 10.18 -11.33 -15.78
C THR A 143 9.24 -12.45 -15.31
N ASN A 144 8.78 -12.42 -14.06
CA ASN A 144 7.92 -13.46 -13.47
C ASN A 144 6.42 -13.22 -13.67
N GLY A 145 6.05 -12.27 -14.53
CA GLY A 145 4.67 -11.98 -14.89
C GLY A 145 4.39 -10.47 -15.02
N SER A 146 3.16 -10.16 -15.41
CA SER A 146 2.70 -8.78 -15.51
C SER A 146 2.43 -8.16 -14.14
N VAL A 147 2.55 -6.84 -14.07
CA VAL A 147 2.19 -6.05 -12.88
C VAL A 147 1.12 -5.02 -13.23
N SER A 148 0.37 -4.58 -12.22
CA SER A 148 -0.49 -3.41 -12.29
C SER A 148 0.15 -2.24 -11.54
N ARG A 149 0.14 -1.03 -12.13
CA ARG A 149 0.68 0.18 -11.50
C ARG A 149 -0.15 1.40 -11.86
N GLY A 150 -0.31 2.30 -10.91
CA GLY A 150 -0.79 3.64 -11.18
C GLY A 150 0.30 4.50 -11.81
N VAL A 151 0.22 4.73 -13.12
CA VAL A 151 1.16 5.62 -13.83
C VAL A 151 0.84 7.06 -13.46
N CYS A 152 1.84 7.75 -12.90
CA CYS A 152 1.72 9.10 -12.36
C CYS A 152 2.19 10.15 -13.37
N VAL A 153 1.44 11.26 -13.43
CA VAL A 153 1.89 12.49 -14.07
C VAL A 153 2.07 13.53 -12.96
N THR A 154 3.21 14.20 -12.95
CA THR A 154 3.53 15.23 -11.96
C THR A 154 3.81 16.57 -12.67
N ASP A 155 3.54 17.67 -11.97
CA ASP A 155 3.95 19.00 -12.41
C ASP A 155 5.47 19.23 -12.15
N ALA A 156 5.96 20.42 -12.51
CA ALA A 156 7.37 20.80 -12.36
C ALA A 156 7.82 20.91 -10.90
N ASP A 157 6.89 21.07 -9.96
CA ASP A 157 7.14 21.15 -8.52
C ASP A 157 7.05 19.77 -7.83
N GLY A 158 6.74 18.72 -8.61
CA GLY A 158 6.58 17.35 -8.12
C GLY A 158 5.20 17.06 -7.51
N ASN A 159 4.22 17.93 -7.68
CA ASN A 159 2.86 17.64 -7.26
C ASN A 159 2.19 16.65 -8.22
N LEU A 160 1.43 15.74 -7.67
CA LEU A 160 0.70 14.75 -8.45
C LEU A 160 -0.49 15.40 -9.17
N ASP A 161 -0.50 15.27 -10.48
CA ASP A 161 -1.56 15.81 -11.36
C ASP A 161 -2.60 14.73 -11.65
N THR A 162 -2.14 13.56 -12.11
CA THR A 162 -3.02 12.42 -12.41
C THR A 162 -2.36 11.10 -12.08
N VAL A 163 -3.19 10.09 -11.79
CA VAL A 163 -2.80 8.68 -11.70
C VAL A 163 -3.69 7.89 -12.64
N THR A 164 -3.08 7.14 -13.56
CA THR A 164 -3.82 6.25 -14.45
C THR A 164 -3.40 4.81 -14.18
N GLU A 165 -4.35 3.97 -13.73
CA GLU A 165 -4.10 2.56 -13.52
C GLU A 165 -3.86 1.84 -14.85
N ARG A 166 -2.71 1.14 -14.95
CA ARG A 166 -2.39 0.23 -16.05
C ARG A 166 -2.33 -1.18 -15.50
N THR A 167 -3.24 -2.03 -15.91
CA THR A 167 -3.50 -3.33 -15.26
C THR A 167 -2.61 -4.45 -15.79
N ARG A 168 -1.93 -4.23 -16.91
CA ARG A 168 -1.02 -5.22 -17.49
C ARG A 168 0.21 -4.55 -18.08
N ILE A 169 1.28 -4.54 -17.29
CA ILE A 169 2.60 -4.01 -17.65
C ILE A 169 3.57 -5.19 -17.63
N GLU A 170 4.37 -5.33 -18.68
CA GLU A 170 5.34 -6.41 -18.83
C GLU A 170 6.70 -5.88 -19.33
N PRO A 171 7.82 -6.40 -18.81
CA PRO A 171 9.14 -6.14 -19.34
C PRO A 171 9.47 -7.10 -20.48
N TYR A 172 10.08 -6.57 -21.55
CA TYR A 172 10.62 -7.28 -22.69
C TYR A 172 12.04 -6.83 -22.97
N ASP A 173 12.77 -7.52 -23.85
CA ASP A 173 14.12 -7.10 -24.29
C ASP A 173 14.11 -5.71 -24.96
N SER A 174 12.98 -5.34 -25.57
CA SER A 174 12.76 -4.04 -26.21
C SER A 174 12.44 -2.90 -25.25
N GLY A 175 12.11 -3.19 -24.00
CA GLY A 175 11.67 -2.21 -23.00
C GLY A 175 10.47 -2.69 -22.18
N ILE A 176 9.82 -1.75 -21.50
CA ILE A 176 8.61 -2.03 -20.70
C ILE A 176 7.41 -1.54 -21.49
N HIS A 177 6.38 -2.37 -21.57
CA HIS A 177 5.18 -2.07 -22.34
C HIS A 177 3.92 -2.38 -21.52
N TYR A 178 2.83 -1.72 -21.84
CA TYR A 178 1.51 -2.04 -21.28
C TYR A 178 0.47 -2.28 -22.39
N THR A 179 -0.57 -2.99 -22.04
CA THR A 179 -1.74 -3.20 -22.90
C THR A 179 -3.03 -2.98 -22.12
N GLU A 180 -4.08 -2.53 -22.84
CA GLU A 180 -5.43 -2.35 -22.29
C GLU A 180 -6.47 -3.20 -23.01
N ASP A 181 -6.08 -3.87 -24.12
CA ASP A 181 -6.95 -4.65 -25.00
C ASP A 181 -6.62 -6.16 -25.00
N GLY A 182 -6.02 -6.63 -23.91
CA GLY A 182 -5.68 -8.03 -23.74
C GLY A 182 -4.41 -8.48 -24.47
N GLY A 183 -3.63 -7.55 -25.03
CA GLY A 183 -2.37 -7.82 -25.72
C GLY A 183 -2.44 -7.68 -27.24
N GLU A 184 -3.52 -7.12 -27.77
CA GLU A 184 -3.63 -6.81 -29.21
C GLU A 184 -2.72 -5.64 -29.58
N THR A 185 -2.66 -4.62 -28.72
CA THR A 185 -1.76 -3.47 -28.87
C THR A 185 -0.90 -3.29 -27.61
N TRP A 186 0.36 -2.90 -27.82
CA TRP A 186 1.32 -2.63 -26.76
C TRP A 186 1.85 -1.21 -26.89
N VAL A 187 1.90 -0.50 -25.79
CA VAL A 187 2.39 0.89 -25.71
C VAL A 187 3.60 0.93 -24.80
N ASP A 188 4.63 1.64 -25.24
CA ASP A 188 5.89 1.80 -24.52
C ASP A 188 5.68 2.63 -23.24
N LEU A 189 6.33 2.20 -22.16
CA LEU A 189 6.48 2.94 -20.92
C LEU A 189 7.97 3.06 -20.60
N PRO A 190 8.54 4.28 -20.55
CA PRO A 190 9.92 4.48 -20.12
C PRO A 190 10.18 3.90 -18.73
N ALA A 191 11.37 3.33 -18.53
CA ALA A 191 11.72 2.71 -17.24
C ALA A 191 11.81 3.72 -16.08
N ASP A 192 12.01 4.99 -16.37
CA ASP A 192 12.01 6.13 -15.45
C ASP A 192 10.61 6.74 -15.20
N THR A 193 9.56 6.17 -15.82
CA THR A 193 8.17 6.57 -15.54
C THR A 193 7.89 6.43 -14.05
N VAL A 194 7.33 7.48 -13.44
CA VAL A 194 6.91 7.45 -12.04
C VAL A 194 5.60 6.68 -11.90
N VAL A 195 5.59 5.73 -10.98
CA VAL A 195 4.42 4.90 -10.69
C VAL A 195 4.09 4.85 -9.21
N SER A 196 2.82 4.67 -8.89
CA SER A 196 2.33 4.38 -7.55
C SER A 196 2.39 2.87 -7.28
N MET A 197 2.83 2.52 -6.07
CA MET A 197 2.68 1.20 -5.46
C MET A 197 1.74 1.24 -4.24
N ASN A 198 0.86 2.25 -4.17
CA ASN A 198 -0.07 2.45 -3.06
C ASN A 198 0.60 2.67 -1.70
N MET A 199 1.69 3.43 -1.68
CA MET A 199 2.28 3.97 -0.45
C MET A 199 2.01 5.48 -0.39
N TRP A 200 1.19 5.90 0.54
CA TRP A 200 0.72 7.28 0.67
C TRP A 200 0.20 7.60 2.07
#